data_e11380a2fc0239f8f04a72882e663d90
#
_entry.id   e11380a2fc0239f8f04a72882e663d90
#
_cell.length_a   1.000
_cell.length_b   1.000
_cell.length_c   1.000
_cell.angle_alpha   90.00
_cell.angle_beta   90.00
_cell.angle_gamma   90.00
#
_symmetry.space_group_name_H-M   'P 1'
#
loop_
_entity.id
_entity.type
_entity.pdbx_description
1 polymer ?
#
loop_
_entity_poly.entity_id
_entity_poly.type
_entity_poly.pdbx_seq_one_letter_code
_entity_poly.pdbx_strand_id
1 'polypeptide(L)'
;MVPLYTDPVRVARMNNEIPQYRESKRANIACKKAIENLLAERFDGMRLHGDCAKELCDEFGADRVGWVLACTVQHFSWDGRFRHHNKLWADEFLIPTDPDDRTTDYCVNYHPEIVNGLIDQYREYVQTLEEENEHDIGLC
;
A
#
# COMPACT_ATOMS: atom_id res chain seq x y z
N MET A 1 -14.62 -7.00 -5.48
CA MET A 1 -13.58 -6.23 -4.75
C MET A 1 -13.90 -4.74 -4.83
N VAL A 2 -13.74 -4.04 -3.72
CA VAL A 2 -13.97 -2.59 -3.67
C VAL A 2 -12.88 -1.86 -4.48
N PRO A 3 -13.25 -1.03 -5.47
CA PRO A 3 -12.25 -0.27 -6.22
C PRO A 3 -11.52 0.75 -5.36
N LEU A 4 -10.23 0.93 -5.63
CA LEU A 4 -9.42 1.95 -4.97
C LEU A 4 -9.84 3.34 -5.48
N TYR A 5 -10.20 4.23 -4.56
CA TYR A 5 -10.53 5.63 -4.87
C TYR A 5 -9.36 6.51 -4.41
N THR A 6 -8.72 7.20 -5.32
CA THR A 6 -7.51 7.98 -5.05
C THR A 6 -7.70 9.48 -5.06
N ASP A 7 -8.82 9.96 -5.57
CA ASP A 7 -9.13 11.40 -5.58
C ASP A 7 -9.51 11.89 -4.18
N PRO A 8 -9.25 13.16 -3.88
CA PRO A 8 -9.64 13.73 -2.58
C PRO A 8 -11.15 13.85 -2.42
N VAL A 9 -11.59 13.99 -1.16
CA VAL A 9 -13.01 14.06 -0.81
C VAL A 9 -13.74 15.22 -1.53
N ARG A 10 -13.06 16.34 -1.76
CA ARG A 10 -13.65 17.48 -2.49
C ARG A 10 -14.03 17.10 -3.93
N VAL A 11 -13.18 16.30 -4.59
CA VAL A 11 -13.45 15.81 -5.95
C VAL A 11 -14.60 14.80 -5.93
N ALA A 12 -14.62 13.92 -4.93
CA ALA A 12 -15.72 12.97 -4.77
C ALA A 12 -17.08 13.69 -4.58
N ARG A 13 -17.10 14.79 -3.83
CA ARG A 13 -18.31 15.62 -3.70
C ARG A 13 -18.74 16.23 -5.01
N MET A 14 -17.80 16.78 -5.76
CA MET A 14 -18.08 17.39 -7.06
C MET A 14 -18.65 16.40 -8.06
N ASN A 15 -18.21 15.15 -8.00
CA ASN A 15 -18.59 14.10 -8.94
C ASN A 15 -19.71 13.18 -8.43
N ASN A 16 -20.32 13.48 -7.28
CA ASN A 16 -21.31 12.62 -6.63
C ASN A 16 -20.80 11.20 -6.36
N GLU A 17 -19.56 11.09 -5.91
CA GLU A 17 -18.87 9.82 -5.67
C GLU A 17 -18.51 9.61 -4.20
N ILE A 18 -19.19 10.31 -3.29
CA ILE A 18 -18.93 10.15 -1.84
C ILE A 18 -19.10 8.71 -1.36
N PRO A 19 -20.14 7.95 -1.80
CA PRO A 19 -20.26 6.55 -1.38
C PRO A 19 -19.03 5.72 -1.78
N GLN A 20 -18.52 5.90 -2.99
CA GLN A 20 -17.33 5.20 -3.48
C GLN A 20 -16.07 5.58 -2.68
N TYR A 21 -15.92 6.87 -2.38
CA TYR A 21 -14.83 7.36 -1.54
C TYR A 21 -14.84 6.70 -0.15
N ARG A 22 -16.02 6.68 0.50
CA ARG A 22 -16.19 6.10 1.84
C ARG A 22 -15.94 4.60 1.85
N GLU A 23 -16.44 3.89 0.85
CA GLU A 23 -16.25 2.46 0.71
C GLU A 23 -14.78 2.10 0.54
N SER A 24 -14.06 2.84 -0.32
CA SER A 24 -12.63 2.67 -0.51
C SER A 24 -11.85 2.96 0.77
N LYS A 25 -12.19 4.02 1.50
CA LYS A 25 -11.55 4.34 2.76
C LYS A 25 -11.71 3.23 3.80
N ARG A 26 -12.91 2.66 3.90
CA ARG A 26 -13.16 1.52 4.80
C ARG A 26 -12.32 0.32 4.42
N ALA A 27 -12.19 0.04 3.12
CA ALA A 27 -11.35 -1.04 2.61
C ALA A 27 -9.87 -0.77 2.90
N ASN A 28 -9.41 0.48 2.80
CA ASN A 28 -8.04 0.86 3.16
C ASN A 28 -7.76 0.63 4.65
N ILE A 29 -8.71 0.97 5.51
CA ILE A 29 -8.59 0.74 6.95
C ILE A 29 -8.52 -0.76 7.25
N ALA A 30 -9.36 -1.56 6.59
CA ALA A 30 -9.32 -3.02 6.73
C ALA A 30 -7.97 -3.60 6.26
N CYS A 31 -7.44 -3.08 5.16
CA CYS A 31 -6.13 -3.45 4.63
C CYS A 31 -5.01 -3.11 5.63
N LYS A 32 -5.03 -1.89 6.18
CA LYS A 32 -4.09 -1.47 7.23
C LYS A 32 -4.09 -2.45 8.40
N LYS A 33 -5.27 -2.80 8.92
CA LYS A 33 -5.39 -3.70 10.06
C LYS A 33 -4.87 -5.10 9.73
N ALA A 34 -5.17 -5.59 8.53
CA ALA A 34 -4.67 -6.89 8.06
C ALA A 34 -3.14 -6.90 7.95
N ILE A 35 -2.55 -5.81 7.46
CA ILE A 35 -1.10 -5.66 7.41
C ILE A 35 -0.50 -5.74 8.82
N GLU A 36 -1.04 -4.96 9.75
CA GLU A 36 -0.54 -4.94 11.13
C GLU A 36 -0.63 -6.32 11.78
N ASN A 37 -1.74 -7.02 11.61
CA ASN A 37 -1.96 -8.36 12.16
C ASN A 37 -1.00 -9.38 11.53
N LEU A 38 -0.81 -9.31 10.22
CA LEU A 38 0.07 -10.23 9.51
C LEU A 38 1.54 -10.04 9.92
N LEU A 39 1.97 -8.78 10.03
CA LEU A 39 3.33 -8.48 10.48
C LEU A 39 3.58 -9.01 11.90
N ALA A 40 2.62 -8.82 12.81
CA ALA A 40 2.72 -9.32 14.18
C ALA A 40 2.79 -10.85 14.23
N GLU A 41 2.04 -11.53 13.34
CA GLU A 41 2.01 -12.99 13.27
C GLU A 41 3.28 -13.58 12.65
N ARG A 42 3.82 -12.93 11.61
CA ARG A 42 4.90 -13.49 10.79
C ARG A 42 6.29 -13.03 11.17
N PHE A 43 6.41 -12.02 12.01
CA PHE A 43 7.71 -11.54 12.50
C PHE A 43 8.12 -12.31 13.74
N ASP A 44 9.28 -12.98 13.68
CA ASP A 44 9.78 -13.84 14.75
C ASP A 44 10.78 -13.16 15.70
N GLY A 45 10.97 -11.86 15.59
CA GLY A 45 11.97 -11.09 16.33
C GLY A 45 13.25 -10.83 15.55
N MET A 46 13.44 -11.50 14.41
CA MET A 46 14.60 -11.33 13.54
C MET A 46 14.23 -11.03 12.10
N ARG A 47 13.23 -11.71 11.57
CA ARG A 47 12.82 -11.54 10.17
C ARG A 47 11.32 -11.85 9.98
N LEU A 48 10.82 -11.40 8.84
CA LEU A 48 9.45 -11.61 8.42
C LEU A 48 9.37 -12.92 7.62
N HIS A 49 8.51 -13.84 8.04
CA HIS A 49 8.33 -15.15 7.41
C HIS A 49 7.20 -15.19 6.39
N GLY A 50 7.43 -15.90 5.29
CA GLY A 50 6.44 -16.18 4.26
C GLY A 50 6.25 -15.06 3.25
N ASP A 51 5.37 -15.30 2.29
CA ASP A 51 5.04 -14.37 1.20
C ASP A 51 3.95 -13.39 1.63
N CYS A 52 4.24 -12.56 2.62
CA CYS A 52 3.27 -11.63 3.22
C CYS A 52 2.67 -10.69 2.18
N ALA A 53 3.48 -10.13 1.29
CA ALA A 53 3.01 -9.20 0.25
C ALA A 53 2.04 -9.90 -0.70
N LYS A 54 2.35 -11.13 -1.12
CA LYS A 54 1.47 -11.90 -2.00
C LYS A 54 0.13 -12.19 -1.32
N GLU A 55 0.13 -12.62 -0.06
CA GLU A 55 -1.10 -12.91 0.68
C GLU A 55 -1.98 -11.67 0.80
N LEU A 56 -1.39 -10.52 1.09
CA LEU A 56 -2.12 -9.24 1.19
C LEU A 56 -2.67 -8.80 -0.18
N CYS A 57 -1.88 -8.92 -1.23
CA CYS A 57 -2.31 -8.56 -2.58
C CYS A 57 -3.43 -9.48 -3.09
N ASP A 58 -3.39 -10.76 -2.75
CA ASP A 58 -4.45 -11.71 -3.10
C ASP A 58 -5.78 -11.32 -2.42
N GLU A 59 -5.72 -10.80 -1.20
CA GLU A 59 -6.91 -10.41 -0.45
C GLU A 59 -7.45 -9.02 -0.83
N PHE A 60 -6.57 -8.03 -0.97
CA PHE A 60 -6.96 -6.62 -1.10
C PHE A 60 -6.70 -6.02 -2.49
N GLY A 61 -5.92 -6.68 -3.32
CA GLY A 61 -5.43 -6.12 -4.57
C GLY A 61 -4.09 -5.40 -4.40
N ALA A 62 -3.22 -5.52 -5.42
CA ALA A 62 -1.89 -4.94 -5.37
C ALA A 62 -1.91 -3.41 -5.28
N ASP A 63 -2.85 -2.75 -5.96
CA ASP A 63 -2.98 -1.30 -5.95
C ASP A 63 -3.35 -0.76 -4.57
N ARG A 64 -4.27 -1.41 -3.85
CA ARG A 64 -4.65 -0.98 -2.50
C ARG A 64 -3.52 -1.22 -1.49
N VAL A 65 -2.87 -2.37 -1.53
CA VAL A 65 -1.73 -2.65 -0.65
C VAL A 65 -0.63 -1.61 -0.87
N GLY A 66 -0.29 -1.33 -2.12
CA GLY A 66 0.69 -0.31 -2.47
C GLY A 66 0.30 1.08 -1.98
N TRP A 67 -0.97 1.45 -2.15
CA TRP A 67 -1.51 2.72 -1.68
C TRP A 67 -1.34 2.89 -0.17
N VAL A 68 -1.76 1.90 0.61
CA VAL A 68 -1.67 1.94 2.08
C VAL A 68 -0.21 2.02 2.53
N LEU A 69 0.68 1.21 1.95
CA LEU A 69 2.10 1.23 2.27
C LEU A 69 2.76 2.56 1.89
N ALA A 70 2.47 3.08 0.70
CA ALA A 70 3.03 4.35 0.23
C ALA A 70 2.57 5.53 1.09
N CYS A 71 1.28 5.57 1.45
CA CYS A 71 0.74 6.60 2.34
C CYS A 71 1.41 6.53 3.72
N THR A 72 1.66 5.32 4.22
CA THR A 72 2.35 5.12 5.50
C THR A 72 3.75 5.71 5.48
N VAL A 73 4.55 5.37 4.46
CA VAL A 73 5.92 5.87 4.32
C VAL A 73 5.94 7.39 4.17
N GLN A 74 5.05 7.95 3.38
CA GLN A 74 5.01 9.39 3.16
C GLN A 74 4.57 10.14 4.42
N HIS A 75 3.61 9.60 5.16
CA HIS A 75 3.18 10.20 6.44
C HIS A 75 4.32 10.23 7.45
N PHE A 76 5.16 9.20 7.49
CA PHE A 76 6.30 9.08 8.39
C PHE A 76 7.64 9.41 7.68
N SER A 77 7.62 10.26 6.65
CA SER A 77 8.82 10.58 5.87
C SER A 77 9.94 11.24 6.69
N TRP A 78 9.59 11.85 7.83
CA TRP A 78 10.54 12.42 8.79
C TRP A 78 11.32 11.34 9.56
N ASP A 79 10.84 10.11 9.57
CA ASP A 79 11.45 9.00 10.33
C ASP A 79 12.61 8.39 9.54
N GLY A 80 13.84 8.53 10.04
CA GLY A 80 15.04 8.03 9.40
C GLY A 80 15.14 6.52 9.32
N ARG A 81 14.28 5.78 10.03
CA ARG A 81 14.26 4.31 9.98
C ARG A 81 13.64 3.78 8.69
N PHE A 82 12.78 4.56 8.01
CA PHE A 82 12.34 4.21 6.66
C PHE A 82 13.50 4.44 5.68
N ARG A 83 13.75 3.46 4.81
CA ARG A 83 14.84 3.52 3.85
C ARG A 83 14.56 4.54 2.76
N HIS A 84 15.61 5.23 2.32
CA HIS A 84 15.51 6.28 1.30
C HIS A 84 14.86 5.78 0.01
N HIS A 85 15.24 4.61 -0.48
CA HIS A 85 14.66 4.07 -1.72
C HIS A 85 13.16 3.76 -1.58
N ASN A 86 12.68 3.42 -0.39
CA ASN A 86 11.24 3.23 -0.14
C ASN A 86 10.51 4.58 -0.06
N LYS A 87 11.16 5.62 0.44
CA LYS A 87 10.59 6.99 0.42
C LYS A 87 10.44 7.49 -1.02
N LEU A 88 11.43 7.27 -1.87
CA LEU A 88 11.37 7.64 -3.29
C LEU A 88 10.26 6.86 -4.01
N TRP A 89 10.16 5.57 -3.75
CA TRP A 89 9.08 4.74 -4.31
C TRP A 89 7.71 5.25 -3.89
N ALA A 90 7.52 5.57 -2.61
CA ALA A 90 6.24 6.07 -2.10
C ALA A 90 5.86 7.39 -2.77
N ASP A 91 6.79 8.31 -2.90
CA ASP A 91 6.55 9.60 -3.54
C ASP A 91 6.14 9.41 -5.01
N GLU A 92 6.81 8.54 -5.73
CA GLU A 92 6.49 8.23 -7.12
C GLU A 92 5.13 7.55 -7.26
N PHE A 93 4.82 6.60 -6.37
CA PHE A 93 3.55 5.89 -6.35
C PHE A 93 2.37 6.84 -6.14
N LEU A 94 2.57 7.90 -5.34
CA LEU A 94 1.52 8.82 -4.93
C LEU A 94 1.47 10.12 -5.76
N ILE A 95 2.29 10.25 -6.80
CA ILE A 95 2.36 11.48 -7.64
C ILE A 95 1.00 12.03 -8.06
N PRO A 96 0.01 11.20 -8.49
CA PRO A 96 -1.27 11.75 -8.96
C PRO A 96 -2.14 12.35 -7.86
N THR A 97 -1.76 12.28 -6.59
CA THR A 97 -2.63 12.65 -5.48
C THR A 97 -2.11 13.86 -4.71
N ASP A 98 -3.06 14.65 -4.17
CA ASP A 98 -2.74 15.79 -3.33
C ASP A 98 -2.39 15.30 -1.91
N PRO A 99 -1.16 15.55 -1.43
CA PRO A 99 -0.75 15.10 -0.08
C PRO A 99 -1.62 15.66 1.04
N ASP A 100 -2.14 16.89 0.87
CA ASP A 100 -2.92 17.57 1.91
C ASP A 100 -4.30 16.94 2.11
N ASP A 101 -4.79 16.20 1.12
CA ASP A 101 -6.09 15.54 1.16
C ASP A 101 -6.02 14.10 1.64
N ARG A 102 -4.82 13.59 1.95
CA ARG A 102 -4.68 12.19 2.41
C ARG A 102 -5.00 12.08 3.88
N THR A 103 -5.76 11.04 4.20
CA THR A 103 -6.05 10.70 5.59
C THR A 103 -4.94 9.82 6.16
N THR A 104 -4.73 9.93 7.48
CA THR A 104 -3.81 9.08 8.22
C THR A 104 -4.50 7.87 8.85
N ASP A 105 -5.82 7.74 8.67
CA ASP A 105 -6.61 6.68 9.30
C ASP A 105 -6.17 5.27 8.93
N TYR A 106 -5.55 5.11 7.76
CA TYR A 106 -5.07 3.81 7.27
C TYR A 106 -3.56 3.71 7.16
N CYS A 107 -2.81 4.57 7.84
CA CYS A 107 -1.35 4.40 7.93
C CYS A 107 -1.02 3.26 8.88
N VAL A 108 -0.12 2.36 8.44
CA VAL A 108 0.26 1.19 9.21
C VAL A 108 1.03 1.61 10.46
N ASN A 109 0.56 1.16 11.62
CA ASN A 109 1.20 1.42 12.90
C ASN A 109 2.01 0.19 13.33
N TYR A 110 3.24 0.12 12.86
CA TYR A 110 4.16 -0.96 13.17
C TYR A 110 5.60 -0.45 13.03
N HIS A 111 6.56 -1.23 13.51
CA HIS A 111 7.96 -0.84 13.51
C HIS A 111 8.46 -0.58 12.08
N PRO A 112 9.05 0.60 11.79
CA PRO A 112 9.43 0.98 10.42
C PRO A 112 10.37 0.00 9.71
N GLU A 113 11.30 -0.61 10.43
CA GLU A 113 12.23 -1.57 9.83
C GLU A 113 11.52 -2.82 9.31
N ILE A 114 10.48 -3.25 10.02
CA ILE A 114 9.67 -4.40 9.63
C ILE A 114 8.76 -4.02 8.45
N VAL A 115 8.20 -2.82 8.48
CA VAL A 115 7.41 -2.27 7.36
C VAL A 115 8.28 -2.16 6.11
N ASN A 116 9.55 -1.73 6.22
CA ASN A 116 10.49 -1.75 5.08
C ASN A 116 10.60 -3.14 4.46
N GLY A 117 10.70 -4.17 5.28
CA GLY A 117 10.77 -5.56 4.80
C GLY A 117 9.54 -5.95 3.99
N LEU A 118 8.36 -5.57 4.44
CA LEU A 118 7.13 -5.82 3.71
C LEU A 118 7.08 -5.02 2.40
N ILE A 119 7.51 -3.77 2.41
CA ILE A 119 7.56 -2.93 1.20
C ILE A 119 8.50 -3.55 0.18
N ASP A 120 9.67 -4.03 0.60
CA ASP A 120 10.62 -4.68 -0.30
C ASP A 120 10.00 -5.94 -0.93
N GLN A 121 9.29 -6.76 -0.16
CA GLN A 121 8.54 -7.92 -0.68
C GLN A 121 7.45 -7.48 -1.67
N TYR A 122 6.72 -6.44 -1.35
CA TYR A 122 5.66 -5.90 -2.21
C TYR A 122 6.21 -5.46 -3.56
N ARG A 123 7.30 -4.68 -3.56
CA ARG A 123 7.90 -4.16 -4.78
C ARG A 123 8.43 -5.29 -5.67
N GLU A 124 9.05 -6.29 -5.06
CA GLU A 124 9.54 -7.48 -5.76
C GLU A 124 8.37 -8.28 -6.36
N TYR A 125 7.31 -8.47 -5.59
CA TYR A 125 6.12 -9.18 -6.05
C TYR A 125 5.45 -8.47 -7.22
N VAL A 126 5.28 -7.16 -7.15
CA VAL A 126 4.68 -6.36 -8.24
C VAL A 126 5.55 -6.43 -9.50
N GLN A 127 6.87 -6.38 -9.37
CA GLN A 127 7.78 -6.54 -10.48
C GLN A 127 7.60 -7.91 -11.15
N THR A 128 7.46 -8.97 -10.37
CA THR A 128 7.19 -10.32 -10.88
C THR A 128 5.88 -10.36 -11.68
N LEU A 129 4.81 -9.71 -11.18
CA LEU A 129 3.54 -9.63 -11.91
C LEU A 129 3.68 -8.89 -13.25
N GLU A 130 4.43 -7.81 -13.28
CA GLU A 130 4.70 -7.05 -14.51
C GLU A 130 5.48 -7.88 -15.52
N GLU A 131 6.50 -8.62 -15.08
CA GLU A 131 7.28 -9.53 -15.92
C GLU A 131 6.42 -10.65 -16.48
N GLU A 132 5.53 -11.24 -15.70
CA GLU A 132 4.58 -12.26 -16.17
C GLU A 132 3.66 -11.71 -17.24
N ASN A 133 3.12 -10.49 -17.07
CA ASN A 133 2.28 -9.82 -18.04
C ASN A 133 3.02 -9.53 -19.34
N GLU A 134 4.27 -9.05 -19.26
CA GLU A 134 5.11 -8.81 -20.44
C GLU A 134 5.41 -10.11 -21.18
N HIS A 135 5.68 -11.18 -20.47
CA HIS A 135 5.93 -12.50 -21.05
C HIS A 135 4.69 -13.02 -21.78
N ASP A 136 3.51 -12.90 -21.17
CA ASP A 136 2.24 -13.30 -21.79
C ASP A 136 1.96 -12.49 -23.06
N ILE A 137 2.21 -11.20 -23.05
CA ILE A 137 2.08 -10.33 -24.22
C ILE A 137 3.08 -10.74 -25.31
N GLY A 138 4.31 -11.09 -24.92
CA GLY A 138 5.37 -11.50 -25.83
C GLY A 138 5.08 -12.83 -26.54
N LEU A 139 4.23 -13.67 -25.99
CA LEU A 139 3.83 -14.95 -26.57
C LEU A 139 2.72 -14.80 -27.63
N CYS A 140 2.07 -13.67 -27.63
CA CYS A 140 1.04 -13.34 -28.62
C CYS A 140 1.67 -12.67 -29.83
#